data_faa2f0420efedecddf9f848dcb880d46
#
_entry.id   faa2f0420efedecddf9f848dcb880d46
#
_cell.length_a   1.000
_cell.length_b   1.000
_cell.length_c   1.000
_cell.angle_alpha   90.00
_cell.angle_beta   90.00
_cell.angle_gamma   90.00
#
_symmetry.space_group_name_H-M   'P 1'
#
loop_
_entity.id
_entity.type
_entity.pdbx_description
1 polymer ?
#
loop_
_entity_poly.entity_id
_entity_poly.type
_entity_poly.pdbx_seq_one_letter_code
_entity_poly.pdbx_strand_id
1 'polypeptide(L)'
;GSNLSYGVNFSLLSDIHVTPGNENETQLLKAIEEINTNDSEFVILSGDLTNEGSDQQLYNVKKILGNLDKPIYVIPGNHEDTWSQSALKSFNDIWGNDRFVFETDNYVFIGINCGPYMKMGDGHIKHEDLRWLELELASRCTDGKRVISINHYPIKDDLDNWQDYINVLQKYLLLFYHIK
;
A
#
# COMPACT_ATOMS: atom_id res chain seq x y z
N GLY A 1 -21.72 -23.60 -19.24
CA GLY A 1 -21.66 -22.25 -18.67
C GLY A 1 -20.35 -22.08 -17.94
N SER A 2 -19.43 -21.26 -18.47
CA SER A 2 -18.21 -20.88 -17.79
C SER A 2 -18.58 -20.02 -16.58
N ASN A 3 -18.35 -20.52 -15.37
CA ASN A 3 -18.34 -19.69 -14.17
C ASN A 3 -17.18 -18.68 -14.33
N LEU A 4 -17.50 -17.47 -14.75
CA LEU A 4 -16.58 -16.37 -14.71
C LEU A 4 -16.32 -16.06 -13.22
N SER A 5 -15.19 -16.51 -12.71
CA SER A 5 -14.72 -16.07 -11.40
C SER A 5 -14.37 -14.60 -11.51
N TYR A 6 -15.13 -13.75 -10.83
CA TYR A 6 -14.85 -12.30 -10.72
C TYR A 6 -13.85 -12.01 -9.59
N GLY A 7 -13.28 -13.03 -8.99
CA GLY A 7 -12.34 -12.89 -7.88
C GLY A 7 -10.91 -12.65 -8.34
N VAL A 8 -10.14 -11.96 -7.50
CA VAL A 8 -8.69 -11.87 -7.56
C VAL A 8 -8.13 -12.29 -6.20
N ASN A 9 -7.09 -13.12 -6.21
CA ASN A 9 -6.42 -13.57 -4.99
C ASN A 9 -5.13 -12.78 -4.80
N PHE A 10 -4.97 -12.17 -3.65
CA PHE A 10 -3.74 -11.48 -3.28
C PHE A 10 -3.46 -11.60 -1.80
N SER A 11 -2.21 -11.43 -1.41
CA SER A 11 -1.80 -11.37 -0.01
C SER A 11 -1.59 -9.92 0.41
N LEU A 12 -2.05 -9.59 1.61
CA LEU A 12 -1.87 -8.28 2.22
C LEU A 12 -1.01 -8.42 3.47
N LEU A 13 0.05 -7.63 3.55
CA LEU A 13 0.87 -7.47 4.74
C LEU A 13 0.83 -6.01 5.19
N SER A 14 0.67 -5.79 6.49
CA SER A 14 0.69 -4.47 7.10
C SER A 14 1.39 -4.55 8.45
N ASP A 15 1.98 -3.42 8.87
CA ASP A 15 2.53 -3.29 10.22
C ASP A 15 3.52 -4.42 10.57
N ILE A 16 4.40 -4.75 9.64
CA ILE A 16 5.34 -5.86 9.83
C ILE A 16 6.52 -5.50 10.74
N HIS A 17 6.86 -4.22 10.89
CA HIS A 17 7.81 -3.68 11.85
C HIS A 17 9.11 -4.49 11.96
N VAL A 18 9.74 -4.79 10.84
CA VAL A 18 10.96 -5.59 10.79
C VAL A 18 12.17 -4.75 11.17
N THR A 19 12.94 -5.24 12.11
CA THR A 19 14.28 -4.77 12.43
C THR A 19 15.23 -5.95 12.28
N PRO A 20 16.46 -5.76 11.77
CA PRO A 20 17.42 -6.87 11.62
C PRO A 20 17.56 -7.69 12.90
N GLY A 21 17.26 -8.99 12.81
CA GLY A 21 17.36 -9.94 13.91
C GLY A 21 16.21 -9.96 14.91
N ASN A 22 15.13 -9.18 14.71
CA ASN A 22 13.96 -9.28 15.58
C ASN A 22 13.05 -10.47 15.20
N GLU A 23 12.09 -10.77 16.06
CA GLU A 23 11.14 -11.86 15.82
C GLU A 23 10.31 -11.64 14.54
N ASN A 24 9.98 -10.39 14.23
CA ASN A 24 9.19 -10.04 13.04
C ASN A 24 9.93 -10.40 11.74
N GLU A 25 11.24 -10.35 11.72
CA GLU A 25 12.03 -10.82 10.58
C GLU A 25 11.79 -12.32 10.31
N THR A 26 11.81 -13.14 11.37
CA THR A 26 11.53 -14.57 11.26
C THR A 26 10.08 -14.84 10.82
N GLN A 27 9.14 -14.08 11.35
CA GLN A 27 7.72 -14.19 10.96
C GLN A 27 7.49 -13.76 9.50
N LEU A 28 8.17 -12.73 9.03
CA LEU A 28 8.10 -12.31 7.64
C LEU A 28 8.62 -13.40 6.69
N LEU A 29 9.74 -14.04 7.04
CA LEU A 29 10.27 -15.15 6.23
C LEU A 29 9.28 -16.32 6.14
N LYS A 30 8.60 -16.67 7.22
CA LYS A 30 7.53 -17.69 7.19
C LYS A 30 6.35 -17.27 6.33
N ALA A 31 5.91 -16.02 6.46
CA ALA A 31 4.82 -15.49 5.64
C ALA A 31 5.18 -15.53 4.14
N ILE A 32 6.43 -15.23 3.79
CA ILE A 32 6.92 -15.32 2.40
C ILE A 32 6.84 -16.76 1.88
N GLU A 33 7.24 -17.74 2.67
CA GLU A 33 7.13 -19.16 2.29
C GLU A 33 5.68 -19.55 2.02
N GLU A 34 4.75 -19.13 2.88
CA GLU A 34 3.32 -19.38 2.70
C GLU A 34 2.77 -18.69 1.45
N ILE A 35 3.14 -17.43 1.23
CA ILE A 35 2.69 -16.66 0.06
C ILE A 35 3.22 -17.28 -1.23
N ASN A 36 4.47 -17.72 -1.27
CA ASN A 36 5.05 -18.34 -2.47
C ASN A 36 4.36 -19.65 -2.86
N THR A 37 3.69 -20.31 -1.92
CA THR A 37 2.96 -21.57 -2.15
C THR A 37 1.46 -21.43 -2.26
N ASN A 38 0.89 -20.25 -1.91
CA ASN A 38 -0.53 -20.01 -2.02
C ASN A 38 -0.93 -19.54 -3.45
N ASP A 39 -2.20 -19.29 -3.66
CA ASP A 39 -2.76 -18.86 -4.95
C ASP A 39 -2.80 -17.34 -5.16
N SER A 40 -2.11 -16.57 -4.31
CA SER A 40 -2.00 -15.13 -4.50
C SER A 40 -1.30 -14.78 -5.81
N GLU A 41 -1.88 -13.85 -6.56
CA GLU A 41 -1.32 -13.36 -7.82
C GLU A 41 -0.29 -12.26 -7.60
N PHE A 42 -0.41 -11.52 -6.51
CA PHE A 42 0.50 -10.45 -6.08
C PHE A 42 0.40 -10.21 -4.58
N VAL A 43 1.30 -9.38 -4.07
CA VAL A 43 1.38 -9.02 -2.65
C VAL A 43 1.30 -7.50 -2.52
N ILE A 44 0.50 -7.03 -1.57
CA ILE A 44 0.41 -5.62 -1.19
C ILE A 44 0.97 -5.46 0.22
N LEU A 45 1.83 -4.44 0.42
CA LEU A 45 2.30 -4.01 1.72
C LEU A 45 1.78 -2.60 2.00
N SER A 46 0.98 -2.45 3.05
CA SER A 46 0.25 -1.22 3.35
C SER A 46 0.89 -0.37 4.46
N GLY A 47 2.23 -0.38 4.53
CA GLY A 47 2.98 0.52 5.40
C GLY A 47 3.47 -0.11 6.70
N ASP A 48 4.27 0.65 7.44
CA ASP A 48 4.98 0.26 8.66
C ASP A 48 5.81 -1.01 8.47
N LEU A 49 6.69 -0.96 7.47
CA LEU A 49 7.56 -2.05 7.11
C LEU A 49 8.67 -2.27 8.15
N THR A 50 9.09 -1.19 8.79
CA THR A 50 10.20 -1.13 9.74
C THR A 50 9.77 -0.45 11.04
N ASN A 51 10.57 -0.58 12.09
CA ASN A 51 10.32 0.12 13.35
C ASN A 51 10.70 1.61 13.30
N GLU A 52 11.77 1.96 12.59
CA GLU A 52 12.37 3.30 12.67
C GLU A 52 12.48 3.99 11.31
N GLY A 53 12.17 3.29 10.22
CA GLY A 53 12.32 3.82 8.87
C GLY A 53 13.76 4.15 8.49
N SER A 54 14.77 3.60 9.19
CA SER A 54 16.17 3.84 8.86
C SER A 54 16.54 3.19 7.53
N ASP A 55 17.53 3.76 6.85
CA ASP A 55 18.00 3.23 5.57
C ASP A 55 18.42 1.76 5.70
N GLN A 56 19.13 1.40 6.76
CA GLN A 56 19.54 0.03 7.00
C GLN A 56 18.34 -0.92 7.14
N GLN A 57 17.31 -0.51 7.89
CA GLN A 57 16.11 -1.30 8.07
C GLN A 57 15.34 -1.45 6.76
N LEU A 58 15.19 -0.38 5.98
CA LEU A 58 14.52 -0.40 4.68
C LEU A 58 15.22 -1.32 3.68
N TYR A 59 16.56 -1.26 3.58
CA TYR A 59 17.33 -2.14 2.73
C TYR A 59 17.24 -3.60 3.17
N ASN A 60 17.24 -3.86 4.48
CA ASN A 60 17.06 -5.20 5.03
C ASN A 60 15.69 -5.79 4.64
N VAL A 61 14.62 -5.05 4.83
CA VAL A 61 13.27 -5.49 4.43
C VAL A 61 13.22 -5.73 2.92
N LYS A 62 13.78 -4.84 2.12
CA LYS A 62 13.84 -5.03 0.66
C LYS A 62 14.52 -6.33 0.28
N LYS A 63 15.63 -6.65 0.95
CA LYS A 63 16.36 -7.90 0.72
C LYS A 63 15.52 -9.14 1.08
N ILE A 64 14.82 -9.08 2.20
CA ILE A 64 13.96 -10.19 2.64
C ILE A 64 12.78 -10.37 1.68
N LEU A 65 12.12 -9.29 1.29
CA LEU A 65 11.02 -9.31 0.33
C LEU A 65 11.45 -9.78 -1.07
N GLY A 66 12.74 -9.71 -1.38
CA GLY A 66 13.31 -10.29 -2.59
C GLY A 66 13.16 -11.82 -2.71
N ASN A 67 12.80 -12.51 -1.62
CA ASN A 67 12.45 -13.94 -1.65
C ASN A 67 11.01 -14.22 -2.11
N LEU A 68 10.18 -13.20 -2.25
CA LEU A 68 8.87 -13.35 -2.90
C LEU A 68 9.04 -13.55 -4.40
N ASP A 69 8.35 -14.54 -4.94
CA ASP A 69 8.32 -14.85 -6.37
C ASP A 69 7.13 -14.21 -7.13
N LYS A 70 6.43 -13.31 -6.46
CA LYS A 70 5.22 -12.63 -6.95
C LYS A 70 5.45 -11.11 -7.00
N PRO A 71 4.71 -10.39 -7.87
CA PRO A 71 4.76 -8.93 -7.88
C PRO A 71 4.40 -8.32 -6.52
N ILE A 72 5.09 -7.25 -6.14
CA ILE A 72 4.94 -6.57 -4.85
C ILE A 72 4.58 -5.11 -5.11
N TYR A 73 3.57 -4.62 -4.40
CA TYR A 73 3.14 -3.23 -4.42
C TYR A 73 3.17 -2.68 -3.00
N VAL A 74 3.85 -1.56 -2.80
CA VAL A 74 4.19 -1.06 -1.46
C VAL A 74 3.84 0.41 -1.32
N ILE A 75 3.23 0.76 -0.20
CA ILE A 75 3.12 2.14 0.27
C ILE A 75 3.81 2.27 1.64
N PRO A 76 4.34 3.46 1.97
CA PRO A 76 4.92 3.68 3.29
C PRO A 76 3.84 3.86 4.36
N GLY A 77 4.20 3.57 5.61
CA GLY A 77 3.46 3.97 6.80
C GLY A 77 4.11 5.17 7.49
N ASN A 78 3.65 5.50 8.69
CA ASN A 78 4.19 6.62 9.45
C ASN A 78 5.65 6.38 9.90
N HIS A 79 6.05 5.14 10.11
CA HIS A 79 7.43 4.82 10.46
C HIS A 79 8.42 5.09 9.33
N GLU A 80 8.02 4.94 8.08
CA GLU A 80 8.84 5.24 6.90
C GLU A 80 8.80 6.73 6.54
N ASP A 81 7.71 7.42 6.80
CA ASP A 81 7.53 8.83 6.45
C ASP A 81 8.07 9.76 7.53
N THR A 82 7.44 9.76 8.69
CA THR A 82 7.71 10.76 9.74
C THR A 82 8.98 10.48 10.53
N TRP A 83 9.29 9.22 10.78
CA TRP A 83 10.37 8.79 11.67
C TRP A 83 11.65 8.42 10.95
N SER A 84 11.63 8.36 9.63
CA SER A 84 12.82 8.02 8.85
C SER A 84 13.84 9.17 8.83
N GLN A 85 15.12 8.80 8.78
CA GLN A 85 16.22 9.76 8.70
C GLN A 85 16.22 10.58 7.42
N SER A 86 15.72 10.01 6.34
CA SER A 86 15.74 10.60 4.99
C SER A 86 14.35 11.05 4.53
N ALA A 87 13.36 11.08 5.43
CA ALA A 87 11.96 11.14 5.06
C ALA A 87 11.67 10.06 4.00
N LEU A 88 10.89 10.30 3.00
CA LEU A 88 10.57 9.30 1.97
C LEU A 88 11.69 9.05 0.94
N LYS A 89 12.84 9.71 1.03
CA LYS A 89 13.85 9.59 -0.02
C LYS A 89 14.33 8.15 -0.18
N SER A 90 14.77 7.51 0.90
CA SER A 90 15.25 6.12 0.82
C SER A 90 14.14 5.15 0.45
N PHE A 91 12.92 5.38 0.93
CA PHE A 91 11.77 4.59 0.50
C PHE A 91 11.57 4.69 -1.02
N ASN A 92 11.58 5.90 -1.57
CA ASN A 92 11.41 6.11 -3.01
C ASN A 92 12.59 5.57 -3.84
N ASP A 93 13.81 5.66 -3.33
CA ASP A 93 14.99 5.07 -3.96
C ASP A 93 14.90 3.53 -4.07
N ILE A 94 14.27 2.89 -3.08
CA ILE A 94 14.12 1.43 -3.01
C ILE A 94 12.94 0.92 -3.82
N TRP A 95 11.76 1.55 -3.69
CA TRP A 95 10.51 1.10 -4.32
C TRP A 95 10.01 1.97 -5.47
N GLY A 96 10.69 3.06 -5.77
CA GLY A 96 10.41 3.93 -6.91
C GLY A 96 9.37 5.01 -6.66
N ASN A 97 8.39 4.78 -5.80
CA ASN A 97 7.36 5.75 -5.46
C ASN A 97 6.67 5.41 -4.13
N ASP A 98 6.02 6.40 -3.51
CA ASP A 98 5.21 6.27 -2.31
C ASP A 98 3.71 6.04 -2.61
N ARG A 99 3.38 5.74 -3.85
CA ARG A 99 2.04 5.43 -4.34
C ARG A 99 2.13 4.47 -5.51
N PHE A 100 1.05 3.73 -5.75
CA PHE A 100 0.97 2.82 -6.90
C PHE A 100 -0.44 2.75 -7.47
N VAL A 101 -0.56 2.34 -8.71
CA VAL A 101 -1.80 1.96 -9.37
C VAL A 101 -1.54 0.83 -10.34
N PHE A 102 -2.41 -0.16 -10.35
CA PHE A 102 -2.42 -1.22 -11.35
C PHE A 102 -3.83 -1.78 -11.53
N GLU A 103 -4.03 -2.56 -12.58
CA GLU A 103 -5.32 -3.12 -12.93
C GLU A 103 -5.26 -4.64 -12.99
N THR A 104 -6.38 -5.25 -12.62
CA THR A 104 -6.75 -6.61 -12.98
C THR A 104 -7.95 -6.56 -13.94
N ASP A 105 -8.49 -7.70 -14.34
CA ASP A 105 -9.64 -7.72 -15.27
C ASP A 105 -10.85 -6.93 -14.74
N ASN A 106 -11.09 -6.97 -13.42
CA ASN A 106 -12.30 -6.40 -12.81
C ASN A 106 -12.02 -5.29 -11.80
N TYR A 107 -10.75 -5.01 -11.48
CA TYR A 107 -10.40 -4.08 -10.42
C TYR A 107 -9.30 -3.11 -10.82
N VAL A 108 -9.38 -1.90 -10.26
CA VAL A 108 -8.27 -0.95 -10.19
C VAL A 108 -7.80 -0.91 -8.75
N PHE A 109 -6.54 -1.31 -8.52
CA PHE A 109 -5.88 -1.22 -7.23
C PHE A 109 -5.09 0.08 -7.17
N ILE A 110 -5.32 0.89 -6.15
CA ILE A 110 -4.63 2.17 -5.99
C ILE A 110 -4.18 2.33 -4.54
N GLY A 111 -2.90 2.56 -4.34
CA GLY A 111 -2.28 2.78 -3.05
C GLY A 111 -1.73 4.20 -2.95
N ILE A 112 -1.94 4.85 -1.82
CA ILE A 112 -1.57 6.23 -1.60
C ILE A 112 -0.93 6.43 -0.22
N ASN A 113 0.14 7.23 -0.19
CA ASN A 113 0.74 7.65 1.08
C ASN A 113 -0.20 8.62 1.80
N CYS A 114 -0.40 8.40 3.09
CA CYS A 114 -1.21 9.27 3.93
C CYS A 114 -0.42 9.89 5.11
N GLY A 115 0.91 9.89 5.04
CA GLY A 115 1.74 10.50 6.07
C GLY A 115 1.70 9.75 7.42
N PRO A 116 1.68 10.46 8.57
CA PRO A 116 1.68 11.91 8.71
C PRO A 116 2.98 12.56 8.23
N TYR A 117 2.85 13.77 7.73
CA TYR A 117 4.00 14.57 7.34
C TYR A 117 4.57 15.32 8.54
N MET A 118 5.78 15.86 8.42
CA MET A 118 6.50 16.51 9.51
C MET A 118 5.61 17.42 10.37
N LYS A 119 5.64 17.21 11.70
CA LYS A 119 4.87 17.96 12.73
C LYS A 119 3.35 17.77 12.70
N MET A 120 2.84 16.85 11.91
CA MET A 120 1.41 16.47 11.92
C MET A 120 1.22 15.24 12.80
N GLY A 121 0.15 15.20 13.57
CA GLY A 121 -0.25 14.02 14.35
C GLY A 121 -1.09 13.05 13.53
N ASP A 122 -2.00 13.60 12.71
CA ASP A 122 -2.91 12.83 11.89
C ASP A 122 -2.35 12.61 10.49
N GLY A 123 -2.82 11.55 9.83
CA GLY A 123 -2.57 11.32 8.43
C GLY A 123 -3.18 12.42 7.55
N HIS A 124 -2.59 12.64 6.41
CA HIS A 124 -3.03 13.64 5.45
C HIS A 124 -2.66 13.19 4.04
N ILE A 125 -3.59 13.27 3.10
CA ILE A 125 -3.31 13.02 1.69
C ILE A 125 -3.00 14.35 1.01
N LYS A 126 -1.82 14.47 0.42
CA LYS A 126 -1.42 15.68 -0.30
C LYS A 126 -2.38 15.99 -1.45
N HIS A 127 -2.56 17.26 -1.73
CA HIS A 127 -3.40 17.71 -2.84
C HIS A 127 -2.95 17.12 -4.20
N GLU A 128 -1.65 17.02 -4.43
CA GLU A 128 -1.09 16.41 -5.64
C GLU A 128 -1.44 14.92 -5.76
N ASP A 129 -1.50 14.20 -4.63
CA ASP A 129 -1.88 12.80 -4.61
C ASP A 129 -3.38 12.60 -4.83
N LEU A 130 -4.23 13.49 -4.28
CA LEU A 130 -5.66 13.49 -4.57
C LEU A 130 -5.93 13.75 -6.06
N ARG A 131 -5.20 14.69 -6.66
CA ARG A 131 -5.30 14.97 -8.09
C ARG A 131 -4.85 13.79 -8.94
N TRP A 132 -3.74 13.17 -8.60
CA TRP A 132 -3.25 11.97 -9.25
C TRP A 132 -4.27 10.83 -9.15
N LEU A 133 -4.82 10.59 -7.96
CA LEU A 133 -5.89 9.61 -7.72
C LEU A 133 -7.07 9.85 -8.67
N GLU A 134 -7.56 11.07 -8.76
CA GLU A 134 -8.68 11.43 -9.63
C GLU A 134 -8.40 11.16 -11.10
N LEU A 135 -7.22 11.54 -11.58
CA LEU A 135 -6.81 11.32 -12.97
C LEU A 135 -6.64 9.82 -13.30
N GLU A 136 -6.01 9.07 -12.42
CA GLU A 136 -5.83 7.62 -12.62
C GLU A 136 -7.16 6.87 -12.61
N LEU A 137 -8.06 7.19 -11.69
CA LEU A 137 -9.37 6.57 -11.64
C LEU A 137 -10.24 6.94 -12.85
N ALA A 138 -10.17 8.18 -13.31
CA ALA A 138 -10.89 8.62 -14.51
C ALA A 138 -10.46 7.85 -15.76
N SER A 139 -9.16 7.54 -15.87
CA SER A 139 -8.64 6.83 -17.04
C SER A 139 -8.79 5.30 -16.97
N ARG A 140 -8.79 4.74 -15.76
CA ARG A 140 -8.75 3.28 -15.55
C ARG A 140 -10.07 2.65 -15.13
N CYS A 141 -10.94 3.39 -14.42
CA CYS A 141 -12.26 2.90 -14.02
C CYS A 141 -13.25 2.98 -15.18
N THR A 142 -12.98 2.21 -16.21
CA THR A 142 -13.83 2.01 -17.38
C THR A 142 -14.44 0.62 -17.34
N ASP A 143 -15.49 0.38 -18.12
CA ASP A 143 -16.09 -0.94 -18.31
C ASP A 143 -16.56 -1.63 -17.01
N GLY A 144 -16.98 -0.83 -16.01
CA GLY A 144 -17.51 -1.35 -14.77
C GLY A 144 -16.47 -1.88 -13.77
N LYS A 145 -15.19 -1.59 -13.97
CA LYS A 145 -14.14 -1.95 -12.99
C LYS A 145 -14.40 -1.30 -11.64
N ARG A 146 -14.13 -2.07 -10.60
CA ARG A 146 -14.27 -1.64 -9.21
C ARG A 146 -12.93 -1.15 -8.67
N VAL A 147 -12.96 -0.21 -7.74
CA VAL A 147 -11.75 0.34 -7.11
C VAL A 147 -11.49 -0.38 -5.79
N ILE A 148 -10.23 -0.78 -5.58
CA ILE A 148 -9.70 -1.17 -4.29
C ILE A 148 -8.63 -0.15 -3.90
N SER A 149 -8.92 0.66 -2.88
CA SER A 149 -8.00 1.67 -2.38
C SER A 149 -7.24 1.17 -1.16
N ILE A 150 -5.96 1.46 -1.11
CA ILE A 150 -5.04 1.04 -0.05
C ILE A 150 -4.36 2.27 0.52
N ASN A 151 -4.44 2.44 1.83
CA ASN A 151 -3.68 3.42 2.61
C ASN A 151 -3.38 2.86 3.99
N HIS A 152 -2.38 3.42 4.66
CA HIS A 152 -1.92 2.91 5.95
C HIS A 152 -2.88 3.26 7.10
N TYR A 153 -3.32 4.51 7.20
CA TYR A 153 -4.23 4.95 8.27
C TYR A 153 -5.70 4.67 7.97
N PRO A 154 -6.53 4.41 9.02
CA PRO A 154 -7.98 4.39 8.87
C PRO A 154 -8.50 5.70 8.28
N ILE A 155 -9.41 5.60 7.31
CA ILE A 155 -9.86 6.78 6.57
C ILE A 155 -10.50 7.81 7.51
N LYS A 156 -11.45 7.40 8.31
CA LYS A 156 -12.31 8.33 9.04
C LYS A 156 -11.69 8.86 10.33
N ASP A 157 -10.93 8.04 11.03
CA ASP A 157 -10.53 8.35 12.40
C ASP A 157 -9.16 9.03 12.46
N ASP A 158 -8.24 8.68 11.57
CA ASP A 158 -6.85 9.11 11.63
C ASP A 158 -6.37 9.92 10.41
N LEU A 159 -7.27 10.21 9.47
CA LEU A 159 -6.99 10.98 8.27
C LEU A 159 -7.74 12.32 8.32
N ASP A 160 -7.02 13.45 8.41
CA ASP A 160 -7.66 14.77 8.61
C ASP A 160 -8.50 15.24 7.42
N ASN A 161 -8.11 14.89 6.21
CA ASN A 161 -8.83 15.23 4.98
C ASN A 161 -9.53 14.03 4.32
N TRP A 162 -10.04 13.11 5.12
CA TRP A 162 -10.70 11.90 4.65
C TRP A 162 -11.90 12.14 3.73
N GLN A 163 -12.62 13.26 3.92
CA GLN A 163 -13.75 13.59 3.07
C GLN A 163 -13.34 13.89 1.63
N ASP A 164 -12.21 14.57 1.45
CA ASP A 164 -11.67 14.84 0.10
C ASP A 164 -11.33 13.53 -0.61
N TYR A 165 -10.71 12.60 0.12
CA TYR A 165 -10.38 11.29 -0.38
C TYR A 165 -11.63 10.48 -0.78
N ILE A 166 -12.62 10.40 0.10
CA ILE A 166 -13.88 9.71 -0.16
C ILE A 166 -14.63 10.37 -1.33
N ASN A 167 -14.63 11.68 -1.42
CA ASN A 167 -15.31 12.41 -2.51
C ASN A 167 -14.72 12.04 -3.88
N VAL A 168 -13.40 11.87 -3.97
CA VAL A 168 -12.77 11.40 -5.22
C VAL A 168 -13.18 9.96 -5.51
N LEU A 169 -13.07 9.07 -4.53
CA LEU A 169 -13.42 7.65 -4.69
C LEU A 169 -14.89 7.48 -5.12
N GLN A 170 -15.83 8.18 -4.51
CA GLN A 170 -17.26 8.06 -4.78
C GLN A 170 -17.66 8.40 -6.22
N LYS A 171 -16.89 9.21 -6.92
CA LYS A 171 -17.15 9.53 -8.33
C LYS A 171 -17.04 8.30 -9.25
N TYR A 172 -16.26 7.30 -8.84
CA TYR A 172 -15.91 6.12 -9.67
C TYR A 172 -16.46 4.83 -9.08
N LEU A 173 -17.31 4.94 -8.04
CA LEU A 173 -17.71 3.80 -7.23
C LEU A 173 -19.19 3.50 -7.29
N LEU A 174 -19.49 2.27 -7.70
CA LEU A 174 -20.64 1.55 -7.17
C LEU A 174 -20.26 0.76 -5.88
N LEU A 175 -18.99 0.39 -5.72
CA LEU A 175 -18.48 -0.33 -4.53
C LEU A 175 -16.98 -0.10 -4.40
N PHE A 176 -16.51 0.40 -3.27
CA PHE A 176 -15.09 0.38 -2.92
C PHE A 176 -14.84 -0.51 -1.71
N TYR A 177 -13.71 -1.17 -1.74
CA TYR A 177 -13.16 -1.84 -0.57
C TYR A 177 -11.99 -1.00 -0.07
N HIS A 178 -12.06 -0.63 1.19
CA HIS A 178 -10.92 -0.05 1.89
C HIS A 178 -10.24 -1.17 2.68
N ILE A 179 -8.95 -1.30 2.46
CA ILE A 179 -8.10 -2.25 3.18
C ILE A 179 -7.12 -1.44 4.02
N LYS A 180 -7.19 -1.67 5.34
CA LYS A 180 -6.29 -1.13 6.34
C LYS A 180 -5.09 -2.05 6.48
#